data_c8cbdbe31d5ab494553fa4a3927e97b3
#
_entry.id   c8cbdbe31d5ab494553fa4a3927e97b3
#
_cell.length_a   1.000
_cell.length_b   1.000
_cell.length_c   1.000
_cell.angle_alpha   90.00
_cell.angle_beta   90.00
_cell.angle_gamma   90.00
#
_symmetry.space_group_name_H-M   'P 1'
#
loop_
_entity.id
_entity.type
_entity.pdbx_description
1 polymer ?
#
loop_
_entity_poly.entity_id
_entity_poly.type
_entity_poly.pdbx_seq_one_letter_code
_entity_poly.pdbx_strand_id
1 'polypeptide(L)'
;MARKADKYADQFPEAALAPAERLQFMNRFTVTRASTCISCGMCASLCPYGVHKRIEGHARILPPDDRGCIGPSCDVNYFFCVANCPTGSLSVKQSDNFLALGDPRWSADMILATWSMAETGRPIALDHPGNVGRSGGGFDKLYFKLPEKSGGFDPDKMSTAIELNRRDGGAKISIPIPVYGGGMSFGSVSAHTMVARAKAAKKWDTFTCTGEGGYPEALIPYKDHVITQIATGLFGVREETIQRSPILEFKYAQGAKPGLGGHLLHDKNTPDVARMREAVPYTSLFSPFPFHSVYSVEDHKKHLDWASTINPKALLSVKVSTPNDVEMVSVGSYYAGAHIVHLDGGYGGTGAAPEIAKKNIAMPIEYAIPKVHRFLINEGIRDKVTLVASGGLRTAMDVAKAIALGADGAVIGTADLVAIGCVRCGNCESGRGCPRGIATTDPELQTITDSDWGSMRVYNMYKAWRSQWFDLLGRLGMTDIKELRGRTDLLRHADHPAKEVGR
;
A
#
# COMPACT_ATOMS: atom_id res chain seq x y z
N MET A 1 -0.88 -27.55 21.78
CA MET A 1 0.35 -26.80 21.54
C MET A 1 0.09 -25.37 21.96
N ALA A 2 0.75 -24.88 23.01
CA ALA A 2 0.65 -23.50 23.45
C ALA A 2 1.17 -22.61 22.30
N ARG A 3 0.34 -21.63 21.87
CA ARG A 3 0.76 -20.61 20.88
C ARG A 3 1.94 -19.86 21.49
N LYS A 4 3.09 -19.86 20.82
CA LYS A 4 4.18 -18.95 21.18
C LYS A 4 3.61 -17.53 21.21
N ALA A 5 3.73 -16.86 22.35
CA ALA A 5 3.35 -15.45 22.46
C ALA A 5 4.01 -14.65 21.33
N ASP A 6 3.26 -13.74 20.73
CA ASP A 6 3.80 -12.82 19.73
C ASP A 6 4.87 -12.00 20.44
N LYS A 7 6.14 -12.16 20.07
CA LYS A 7 7.28 -11.49 20.72
C LYS A 7 7.27 -9.96 20.60
N TYR A 8 6.28 -9.42 19.88
CA TYR A 8 6.06 -7.98 19.73
C TYR A 8 4.79 -7.49 20.42
N ALA A 9 4.08 -8.38 21.15
CA ALA A 9 2.79 -8.05 21.78
C ALA A 9 2.91 -6.89 22.79
N ASP A 10 4.04 -6.81 23.48
CA ASP A 10 4.25 -5.80 24.54
C ASP A 10 4.54 -4.39 23.98
N GLN A 11 4.86 -4.27 22.69
CA GLN A 11 5.18 -2.97 22.05
C GLN A 11 3.94 -2.28 21.45
N PHE A 12 2.83 -3.00 21.26
CA PHE A 12 1.60 -2.48 20.68
C PHE A 12 0.39 -3.16 21.30
N PRO A 13 -0.75 -2.44 21.37
CA PRO A 13 -2.01 -3.06 21.76
C PRO A 13 -2.29 -4.30 20.89
N GLU A 14 -2.89 -5.31 21.50
CA GLU A 14 -3.29 -6.51 20.77
C GLU A 14 -4.07 -6.16 19.49
N ALA A 15 -3.74 -6.84 18.40
CA ALA A 15 -4.48 -6.69 17.17
C ALA A 15 -5.92 -7.17 17.41
N ALA A 16 -6.87 -6.26 17.29
CA ALA A 16 -8.27 -6.62 17.31
C ALA A 16 -8.58 -7.46 16.06
N LEU A 17 -9.16 -8.65 16.25
CA LEU A 17 -9.65 -9.45 15.13
C LEU A 17 -10.77 -8.67 14.43
N ALA A 18 -10.57 -8.34 13.15
CA ALA A 18 -11.64 -7.76 12.35
C ALA A 18 -12.75 -8.81 12.15
N PRO A 19 -14.04 -8.44 12.24
CA PRO A 19 -15.12 -9.39 12.02
C PRO A 19 -14.97 -10.07 10.65
N ALA A 20 -15.03 -11.40 10.64
CA ALA A 20 -14.87 -12.22 9.43
C ALA A 20 -15.99 -12.05 8.39
N GLU A 21 -17.05 -11.36 8.73
CA GLU A 21 -18.33 -11.32 8.02
C GLU A 21 -18.29 -10.71 6.63
N ARG A 22 -17.24 -9.93 6.29
CA ARG A 22 -17.17 -9.23 4.99
C ARG A 22 -16.17 -9.79 3.99
N LEU A 23 -15.30 -10.68 4.41
CA LEU A 23 -14.35 -11.35 3.53
C LEU A 23 -14.65 -12.83 3.57
N GLN A 24 -15.43 -13.29 2.59
CA GLN A 24 -15.55 -14.73 2.36
C GLN A 24 -14.13 -15.24 2.08
N PHE A 25 -13.76 -16.28 2.81
CA PHE A 25 -12.52 -16.98 2.54
C PHE A 25 -12.55 -17.49 1.09
N MET A 26 -11.57 -17.07 0.28
CA MET A 26 -11.44 -17.55 -1.09
C MET A 26 -10.48 -18.72 -1.14
N ASN A 27 -11.00 -19.88 -1.50
CA ASN A 27 -10.20 -21.05 -1.78
C ASN A 27 -9.46 -20.89 -3.11
N ARG A 28 -8.22 -21.34 -3.17
CA ARG A 28 -7.41 -21.34 -4.40
C ARG A 28 -7.90 -22.39 -5.41
N PHE A 29 -8.34 -23.52 -4.89
CA PHE A 29 -8.81 -24.65 -5.66
C PHE A 29 -10.17 -25.11 -5.16
N THR A 30 -10.96 -25.62 -6.07
CA THR A 30 -12.24 -26.29 -5.78
C THR A 30 -12.07 -27.77 -6.00
N VAL A 31 -12.40 -28.57 -4.99
CA VAL A 31 -12.38 -30.02 -5.03
C VAL A 31 -13.79 -30.54 -5.22
N THR A 32 -14.05 -31.23 -6.32
CA THR A 32 -15.35 -31.87 -6.56
C THR A 32 -15.25 -33.38 -6.41
N ARG A 33 -16.32 -33.97 -5.88
CA ARG A 33 -16.44 -35.41 -5.70
C ARG A 33 -17.66 -35.90 -6.46
N ALA A 34 -17.46 -36.75 -7.45
CA ALA A 34 -18.52 -37.35 -8.24
C ALA A 34 -19.33 -38.40 -7.44
N SER A 35 -20.50 -38.71 -7.89
CA SER A 35 -21.38 -39.75 -7.31
C SER A 35 -20.79 -41.17 -7.36
N THR A 36 -19.78 -41.40 -8.20
CA THR A 36 -19.01 -42.66 -8.29
C THR A 36 -18.11 -42.93 -7.09
N CYS A 37 -18.06 -41.99 -6.12
CA CYS A 37 -17.25 -42.15 -4.91
C CYS A 37 -17.78 -43.27 -4.01
N ILE A 38 -16.91 -44.25 -3.73
CA ILE A 38 -17.20 -45.40 -2.85
C ILE A 38 -16.89 -45.13 -1.36
N SER A 39 -16.51 -43.91 -0.99
CA SER A 39 -16.17 -43.53 0.38
C SER A 39 -15.02 -44.34 1.02
N CYS A 40 -14.06 -44.82 0.23
CA CYS A 40 -12.97 -45.67 0.70
C CYS A 40 -12.05 -45.00 1.74
N GLY A 41 -12.01 -43.67 1.82
CA GLY A 41 -11.19 -42.93 2.79
C GLY A 41 -9.78 -42.60 2.34
N MET A 42 -9.30 -43.09 1.20
CA MET A 42 -7.95 -42.85 0.72
C MET A 42 -7.58 -41.37 0.67
N CYS A 43 -8.48 -40.49 0.16
CA CYS A 43 -8.22 -39.05 0.10
C CYS A 43 -8.10 -38.43 1.49
N ALA A 44 -8.81 -38.94 2.50
CA ALA A 44 -8.74 -38.41 3.87
C ALA A 44 -7.46 -38.85 4.58
N SER A 45 -6.98 -40.08 4.31
CA SER A 45 -5.72 -40.57 4.89
C SER A 45 -4.48 -39.95 4.26
N LEU A 46 -4.54 -39.56 2.98
CA LEU A 46 -3.42 -38.96 2.26
C LEU A 46 -3.27 -37.48 2.48
N CYS A 47 -4.37 -36.72 2.70
CA CYS A 47 -4.34 -35.26 2.70
C CYS A 47 -3.80 -34.67 4.01
N PRO A 48 -2.55 -34.12 4.05
CA PRO A 48 -1.97 -33.53 5.25
C PRO A 48 -2.59 -32.15 5.57
N TYR A 49 -3.34 -31.55 4.63
CA TYR A 49 -3.94 -30.23 4.74
C TYR A 49 -5.37 -30.24 5.27
N GLY A 50 -5.91 -31.41 5.62
CA GLY A 50 -7.23 -31.56 6.22
C GLY A 50 -8.40 -31.20 5.29
N VAL A 51 -8.18 -31.19 3.96
CA VAL A 51 -9.23 -30.94 2.95
C VAL A 51 -10.29 -32.04 2.98
N HIS A 52 -9.86 -33.29 3.14
CA HIS A 52 -10.76 -34.44 3.24
C HIS A 52 -10.75 -34.95 4.68
N LYS A 53 -11.96 -35.15 5.24
CA LYS A 53 -12.14 -35.62 6.61
C LYS A 53 -13.12 -36.78 6.64
N ARG A 54 -12.80 -37.77 7.47
CA ARG A 54 -13.68 -38.88 7.81
C ARG A 54 -14.06 -38.74 9.28
N ILE A 55 -15.35 -38.87 9.58
CA ILE A 55 -15.78 -38.96 10.97
C ILE A 55 -15.63 -40.43 11.40
N GLU A 56 -15.03 -40.62 12.56
CA GLU A 56 -14.89 -41.96 13.15
C GLU A 56 -16.26 -42.60 13.37
N GLY A 57 -16.44 -43.86 12.99
CA GLY A 57 -17.73 -44.54 13.05
C GLY A 57 -18.69 -44.25 11.88
N HIS A 58 -18.37 -43.35 10.96
CA HIS A 58 -19.22 -43.09 9.82
C HIS A 58 -18.66 -43.67 8.52
N ALA A 59 -19.55 -44.26 7.70
CA ALA A 59 -19.16 -44.84 6.40
C ALA A 59 -18.84 -43.77 5.35
N ARG A 60 -19.33 -42.57 5.52
CA ARG A 60 -19.20 -41.48 4.53
C ARG A 60 -18.08 -40.50 4.88
N ILE A 61 -17.39 -40.01 3.86
CA ILE A 61 -16.41 -38.94 3.95
C ILE A 61 -17.16 -37.61 3.84
N LEU A 62 -16.80 -36.63 4.68
CA LEU A 62 -17.35 -35.28 4.66
C LEU A 62 -17.10 -34.58 3.30
N PRO A 63 -17.92 -33.58 2.92
CA PRO A 63 -17.62 -32.70 1.81
C PRO A 63 -16.21 -32.12 1.96
N PRO A 64 -15.47 -31.90 0.87
CA PRO A 64 -14.12 -31.32 0.95
C PRO A 64 -14.16 -29.91 1.56
N ASP A 65 -13.19 -29.62 2.43
CA ASP A 65 -12.90 -28.26 2.89
C ASP A 65 -11.83 -27.66 1.99
N ASP A 66 -12.26 -26.99 0.93
CA ASP A 66 -11.40 -26.45 -0.12
C ASP A 66 -10.37 -25.42 0.37
N ARG A 67 -10.55 -24.86 1.57
CA ARG A 67 -9.70 -23.79 2.14
C ARG A 67 -8.26 -24.23 2.32
N GLY A 68 -8.02 -25.49 2.60
CA GLY A 68 -6.69 -26.07 2.77
C GLY A 68 -6.07 -26.61 1.48
N CYS A 69 -6.80 -26.61 0.35
CA CYS A 69 -6.31 -27.27 -0.87
C CYS A 69 -5.20 -26.45 -1.55
N ILE A 70 -4.03 -27.09 -1.77
CA ILE A 70 -2.90 -26.52 -2.51
C ILE A 70 -2.90 -26.95 -3.99
N GLY A 71 -3.91 -27.69 -4.43
CA GLY A 71 -4.06 -28.16 -5.80
C GLY A 71 -3.00 -29.20 -6.20
N PRO A 72 -2.60 -29.22 -7.49
CA PRO A 72 -1.62 -30.20 -7.99
C PRO A 72 -0.24 -30.12 -7.32
N SER A 73 0.08 -29.05 -6.60
CA SER A 73 1.37 -28.91 -5.91
C SER A 73 1.63 -30.01 -4.88
N CYS A 74 0.59 -30.68 -4.37
CA CYS A 74 0.75 -31.81 -3.44
C CYS A 74 1.19 -33.12 -4.14
N ASP A 75 1.19 -33.18 -5.47
CA ASP A 75 1.65 -34.34 -6.24
C ASP A 75 3.16 -34.58 -6.09
N VAL A 76 3.93 -33.51 -5.90
CA VAL A 76 5.38 -33.58 -5.64
C VAL A 76 5.70 -34.48 -4.44
N ASN A 77 4.78 -34.58 -3.47
CA ASN A 77 4.93 -35.41 -2.26
C ASN A 77 4.01 -36.65 -2.30
N TYR A 78 3.48 -37.03 -3.45
CA TYR A 78 2.58 -38.17 -3.64
C TYR A 78 1.25 -38.10 -2.86
N PHE A 79 0.85 -36.93 -2.40
CA PHE A 79 -0.40 -36.70 -1.64
C PHE A 79 -1.59 -36.30 -2.52
N PHE A 80 -1.42 -36.24 -3.83
CA PHE A 80 -2.45 -35.74 -4.73
C PHE A 80 -3.65 -36.69 -4.75
N CYS A 81 -4.73 -36.26 -4.12
CA CYS A 81 -5.94 -37.08 -3.92
C CYS A 81 -6.60 -37.54 -5.23
N VAL A 82 -6.48 -36.76 -6.31
CA VAL A 82 -7.03 -37.13 -7.63
C VAL A 82 -6.28 -38.32 -8.23
N ALA A 83 -4.95 -38.30 -8.21
CA ALA A 83 -4.12 -39.38 -8.76
C ALA A 83 -4.27 -40.70 -7.97
N ASN A 84 -4.56 -40.58 -6.69
CA ASN A 84 -4.69 -41.76 -5.79
C ASN A 84 -6.15 -42.20 -5.58
N CYS A 85 -7.12 -41.60 -6.27
CA CYS A 85 -8.53 -42.00 -6.15
C CYS A 85 -8.81 -43.26 -6.94
N PRO A 86 -9.15 -44.44 -6.32
CA PRO A 86 -9.30 -45.70 -7.02
C PRO A 86 -10.46 -45.71 -8.01
N THR A 87 -11.44 -44.80 -7.85
CA THR A 87 -12.61 -44.69 -8.74
C THR A 87 -12.54 -43.49 -9.65
N GLY A 88 -11.48 -42.66 -9.59
CA GLY A 88 -11.39 -41.42 -10.36
C GLY A 88 -12.47 -40.40 -10.03
N SER A 89 -13.09 -40.51 -8.85
CA SER A 89 -14.24 -39.67 -8.47
C SER A 89 -13.89 -38.24 -8.06
N LEU A 90 -12.60 -37.94 -7.90
CA LEU A 90 -12.13 -36.61 -7.45
C LEU A 90 -11.61 -35.81 -8.63
N SER A 91 -11.98 -34.54 -8.66
CA SER A 91 -11.34 -33.56 -9.52
C SER A 91 -10.98 -32.31 -8.75
N VAL A 92 -9.89 -31.66 -9.14
CA VAL A 92 -9.39 -30.42 -8.54
C VAL A 92 -9.19 -29.41 -9.67
N LYS A 93 -9.88 -28.29 -9.58
CA LYS A 93 -9.69 -27.17 -10.51
C LYS A 93 -9.37 -25.87 -9.75
N GLN A 94 -8.75 -24.92 -10.43
CA GLN A 94 -8.55 -23.59 -9.85
C GLN A 94 -9.92 -22.93 -9.64
N SER A 95 -10.10 -22.25 -8.52
CA SER A 95 -11.35 -21.57 -8.18
C SER A 95 -11.56 -20.38 -9.11
N ASP A 96 -12.77 -20.25 -9.69
CA ASP A 96 -13.12 -19.14 -10.57
C ASP A 96 -13.07 -17.80 -9.81
N ASN A 97 -13.45 -17.78 -8.52
CA ASN A 97 -13.35 -16.60 -7.68
C ASN A 97 -11.90 -16.16 -7.46
N PHE A 98 -10.99 -17.14 -7.28
CA PHE A 98 -9.56 -16.85 -7.16
C PHE A 98 -8.99 -16.30 -8.47
N LEU A 99 -9.39 -16.84 -9.61
CA LEU A 99 -8.96 -16.36 -10.93
C LEU A 99 -9.43 -14.95 -11.24
N ALA A 100 -10.60 -14.57 -10.73
CA ALA A 100 -11.17 -13.23 -10.90
C ALA A 100 -10.57 -12.18 -9.95
N LEU A 101 -9.74 -12.60 -8.97
CA LEU A 101 -9.17 -11.71 -7.96
C LEU A 101 -7.87 -11.09 -8.48
N GLY A 102 -7.79 -9.77 -8.41
CA GLY A 102 -6.55 -9.06 -8.66
C GLY A 102 -6.35 -8.55 -10.08
N ASP A 103 -5.15 -8.12 -10.33
CA ASP A 103 -4.64 -7.65 -11.62
C ASP A 103 -3.16 -8.07 -11.77
N PRO A 104 -2.49 -7.83 -12.92
CA PRO A 104 -1.08 -8.23 -13.10
C PRO A 104 -0.11 -7.72 -12.04
N ARG A 105 -0.40 -6.59 -11.40
CA ARG A 105 0.43 -6.03 -10.33
C ARG A 105 0.04 -6.49 -8.93
N TRP A 106 -1.20 -6.86 -8.75
CA TRP A 106 -1.76 -7.36 -7.51
C TRP A 106 -2.33 -8.76 -7.75
N SER A 107 -1.48 -9.77 -7.67
CA SER A 107 -1.95 -11.15 -7.83
C SER A 107 -2.94 -11.52 -6.72
N ALA A 108 -3.77 -12.52 -6.99
CA ALA A 108 -4.69 -13.07 -6.00
C ALA A 108 -3.98 -13.46 -4.70
N ASP A 109 -2.79 -14.06 -4.79
CA ASP A 109 -1.98 -14.45 -3.63
C ASP A 109 -1.56 -13.24 -2.78
N MET A 110 -1.15 -12.14 -3.42
CA MET A 110 -0.80 -10.90 -2.71
C MET A 110 -2.00 -10.30 -1.99
N ILE A 111 -3.17 -10.31 -2.62
CA ILE A 111 -4.41 -9.81 -2.01
C ILE A 111 -4.78 -10.66 -0.81
N LEU A 112 -4.77 -12.00 -0.94
CA LEU A 112 -5.10 -12.91 0.16
C LEU A 112 -4.07 -12.80 1.31
N ALA A 113 -2.79 -12.65 0.98
CA ALA A 113 -1.74 -12.39 1.96
C ALA A 113 -1.98 -11.09 2.73
N THR A 114 -2.31 -10.01 2.02
CA THR A 114 -2.64 -8.71 2.63
C THR A 114 -3.87 -8.83 3.51
N TRP A 115 -4.91 -9.53 3.08
CA TRP A 115 -6.12 -9.74 3.88
C TRP A 115 -5.85 -10.54 5.15
N SER A 116 -5.01 -11.58 5.07
CA SER A 116 -4.61 -12.36 6.24
C SER A 116 -3.85 -11.50 7.26
N MET A 117 -2.90 -10.67 6.80
CA MET A 117 -2.20 -9.73 7.67
C MET A 117 -3.13 -8.67 8.25
N ALA A 118 -4.05 -8.13 7.44
CA ALA A 118 -5.03 -7.14 7.86
C ALA A 118 -6.03 -7.68 8.90
N GLU A 119 -6.35 -8.96 8.84
CA GLU A 119 -7.24 -9.62 9.79
C GLU A 119 -6.54 -9.98 11.10
N THR A 120 -5.35 -10.54 11.00
CA THR A 120 -4.67 -11.16 12.14
C THR A 120 -3.59 -10.29 12.79
N GLY A 121 -3.10 -9.27 12.12
CA GLY A 121 -1.92 -8.49 12.53
C GLY A 121 -0.63 -9.31 12.59
N ARG A 122 -0.61 -10.51 11.98
CA ARG A 122 0.53 -11.42 11.99
C ARG A 122 1.26 -11.40 10.67
N PRO A 123 2.59 -11.39 10.68
CA PRO A 123 3.38 -11.44 9.46
C PRO A 123 3.19 -12.78 8.75
N ILE A 124 3.28 -12.72 7.41
CA ILE A 124 3.48 -13.90 6.57
C ILE A 124 5.00 -14.07 6.41
N ALA A 125 5.46 -15.31 6.32
CA ALA A 125 6.88 -15.59 6.12
C ALA A 125 7.43 -14.87 4.88
N LEU A 126 8.65 -14.32 4.97
CA LEU A 126 9.29 -13.52 3.92
C LEU A 126 9.51 -14.28 2.62
N ASP A 127 9.71 -15.58 2.73
CA ASP A 127 9.97 -16.54 1.65
C ASP A 127 8.68 -17.18 1.11
N HIS A 128 7.52 -16.74 1.56
CA HIS A 128 6.25 -17.28 1.09
C HIS A 128 6.05 -16.97 -0.41
N PRO A 129 5.89 -17.99 -1.27
CA PRO A 129 5.83 -17.81 -2.72
C PRO A 129 4.63 -16.97 -3.20
N GLY A 130 3.62 -16.75 -2.36
CA GLY A 130 2.47 -15.90 -2.65
C GLY A 130 2.73 -14.40 -2.65
N ASN A 131 3.91 -13.96 -2.23
CA ASN A 131 4.27 -12.53 -2.15
C ASN A 131 4.94 -12.00 -3.42
N VAL A 132 5.16 -12.83 -4.41
CA VAL A 132 5.78 -12.41 -5.68
C VAL A 132 4.70 -11.93 -6.63
N GLY A 133 4.76 -10.66 -7.02
CA GLY A 133 3.93 -10.12 -8.10
C GLY A 133 4.34 -10.71 -9.45
N ARG A 134 3.42 -10.69 -10.40
CA ARG A 134 3.61 -11.23 -11.76
C ARG A 134 3.65 -10.13 -12.82
N SER A 135 3.94 -8.89 -12.43
CA SER A 135 3.94 -7.76 -13.36
C SER A 135 5.13 -7.74 -14.32
N GLY A 136 6.06 -8.65 -14.15
CA GLY A 136 7.25 -8.76 -15.00
C GLY A 136 8.32 -7.70 -14.75
N GLY A 137 8.14 -6.78 -13.80
CA GLY A 137 9.06 -5.70 -13.51
C GLY A 137 8.93 -5.17 -12.09
N GLY A 138 9.59 -4.06 -11.85
CA GLY A 138 9.55 -3.38 -10.57
C GLY A 138 10.20 -4.19 -9.45
N PHE A 139 9.68 -3.98 -8.27
CA PHE A 139 10.17 -4.66 -7.07
C PHE A 139 10.04 -6.19 -7.12
N ASP A 140 9.23 -6.73 -8.04
CA ASP A 140 9.06 -8.18 -8.20
C ASP A 140 10.35 -8.90 -8.62
N LYS A 141 11.26 -8.21 -9.29
CA LYS A 141 12.54 -8.73 -9.73
C LYS A 141 13.71 -8.40 -8.81
N LEU A 142 13.48 -7.62 -7.76
CA LEU A 142 14.49 -7.27 -6.77
C LEU A 142 14.39 -8.17 -5.55
N TYR A 143 15.53 -8.69 -5.08
CA TYR A 143 15.64 -9.58 -3.93
C TYR A 143 16.75 -9.12 -3.01
N PHE A 144 16.57 -9.27 -1.69
CA PHE A 144 17.65 -9.09 -0.73
C PHE A 144 18.64 -10.25 -0.77
N LYS A 145 19.92 -9.94 -0.71
CA LYS A 145 21.00 -10.92 -0.45
C LYS A 145 21.01 -11.19 1.06
N LEU A 146 20.35 -12.24 1.48
CA LEU A 146 20.34 -12.63 2.88
C LEU A 146 21.57 -13.50 3.20
N PRO A 147 22.24 -13.33 4.35
CA PRO A 147 23.33 -14.20 4.77
C PRO A 147 22.80 -15.62 5.07
N GLU A 148 23.64 -16.63 4.85
CA GLU A 148 23.29 -18.03 5.10
C GLU A 148 22.96 -18.32 6.58
N LYS A 149 23.61 -17.59 7.49
CA LYS A 149 23.35 -17.66 8.93
C LYS A 149 22.88 -16.29 9.42
N SER A 150 21.64 -16.24 9.89
CA SER A 150 21.14 -15.08 10.63
C SER A 150 21.60 -15.16 12.08
N GLY A 151 22.17 -14.08 12.60
CA GLY A 151 22.35 -13.90 14.04
C GLY A 151 21.01 -13.85 14.76
N GLY A 152 20.98 -14.17 16.05
CA GLY A 152 19.83 -13.82 16.89
C GLY A 152 19.68 -12.30 16.96
N PHE A 153 18.46 -11.82 16.91
CA PHE A 153 18.18 -10.37 17.05
C PHE A 153 17.26 -10.12 18.23
N ASP A 154 17.42 -8.94 18.83
CA ASP A 154 16.61 -8.45 19.93
C ASP A 154 15.64 -7.39 19.40
N PRO A 155 14.33 -7.69 19.30
CA PRO A 155 13.34 -6.76 18.77
C PRO A 155 13.27 -5.44 19.55
N ASP A 156 13.57 -5.47 20.85
CA ASP A 156 13.49 -4.29 21.74
C ASP A 156 14.58 -3.26 21.42
N LYS A 157 15.63 -3.68 20.73
CA LYS A 157 16.72 -2.81 20.26
C LYS A 157 16.55 -2.35 18.82
N MET A 158 15.44 -2.71 18.17
CA MET A 158 15.20 -2.40 16.76
C MET A 158 14.31 -1.18 16.58
N SER A 159 14.65 -0.34 15.60
CA SER A 159 13.87 0.83 15.21
C SER A 159 13.44 0.75 13.75
N THR A 160 12.17 1.11 13.51
CA THR A 160 11.64 1.37 12.15
C THR A 160 11.25 2.83 11.96
N ALA A 161 11.59 3.69 12.93
CA ALA A 161 11.23 5.10 12.91
C ALA A 161 12.02 5.90 11.87
N ILE A 162 11.34 6.87 11.26
CA ILE A 162 11.97 7.82 10.34
C ILE A 162 11.60 9.26 10.69
N GLU A 163 12.47 10.18 10.33
CA GLU A 163 12.28 11.62 10.49
C GLU A 163 11.67 12.22 9.22
N LEU A 164 10.62 13.04 9.38
CA LEU A 164 9.99 13.75 8.28
C LEU A 164 10.56 15.17 8.06
N ASN A 165 11.39 15.67 8.99
CA ASN A 165 12.14 16.89 8.81
C ASN A 165 13.60 16.70 9.18
N ARG A 166 14.47 16.76 8.17
CA ARG A 166 15.93 16.63 8.30
C ARG A 166 16.66 17.96 8.12
N ARG A 167 15.94 19.08 7.89
CA ARG A 167 16.51 20.43 7.87
C ARG A 167 16.86 20.88 9.28
N ASP A 168 17.78 21.82 9.38
CA ASP A 168 18.23 22.36 10.68
C ASP A 168 17.13 23.11 11.44
N GLY A 169 16.14 23.69 10.77
CA GLY A 169 15.03 24.43 11.34
C GLY A 169 13.69 23.72 11.29
N GLY A 170 12.64 24.38 11.82
CA GLY A 170 11.26 23.93 11.76
C GLY A 170 10.89 22.81 12.76
N ALA A 171 9.63 22.39 12.74
CA ALA A 171 9.11 21.34 13.58
C ALA A 171 9.84 20.00 13.31
N LYS A 172 10.22 19.29 14.36
CA LYS A 172 10.80 17.95 14.26
C LYS A 172 9.71 16.91 14.43
N ILE A 173 9.32 16.28 13.34
CA ILE A 173 8.31 15.23 13.29
C ILE A 173 9.00 13.93 12.91
N SER A 174 8.76 12.88 13.68
CA SER A 174 9.14 11.51 13.35
C SER A 174 7.93 10.59 13.43
N ILE A 175 7.95 9.51 12.66
CA ILE A 175 6.91 8.47 12.66
C ILE A 175 7.54 7.11 13.00
N PRO A 176 6.87 6.25 13.78
CA PRO A 176 7.46 5.01 14.31
C PRO A 176 7.63 3.91 13.27
N ILE A 177 7.00 4.06 12.10
CA ILE A 177 7.11 3.14 10.97
C ILE A 177 7.46 3.92 9.70
N PRO A 178 8.19 3.36 8.72
CA PRO A 178 8.68 4.09 7.56
C PRO A 178 7.59 4.29 6.49
N VAL A 179 6.33 4.40 6.91
CA VAL A 179 5.18 4.56 6.00
C VAL A 179 4.13 5.50 6.55
N TYR A 180 3.45 6.19 5.62
CA TYR A 180 2.21 6.90 5.90
C TYR A 180 1.25 6.79 4.71
N GLY A 181 -0.03 7.11 4.92
CA GLY A 181 -1.07 6.97 3.93
C GLY A 181 -1.08 8.07 2.88
N GLY A 182 -1.07 7.71 1.60
CA GLY A 182 -1.08 8.64 0.47
C GLY A 182 -2.42 9.34 0.25
N GLY A 183 -2.37 10.46 -0.48
CA GLY A 183 -3.54 11.29 -0.78
C GLY A 183 -4.58 10.57 -1.62
N MET A 184 -5.79 10.50 -1.09
CA MET A 184 -7.00 10.04 -1.78
C MET A 184 -8.14 10.96 -1.39
N SER A 185 -8.65 11.74 -2.36
CA SER A 185 -9.65 12.77 -2.09
C SER A 185 -11.03 12.18 -1.81
N PHE A 186 -11.83 12.91 -1.03
CA PHE A 186 -13.26 12.67 -0.95
C PHE A 186 -13.88 12.85 -2.34
N GLY A 187 -14.65 11.88 -2.76
CA GLY A 187 -15.13 11.74 -4.15
C GLY A 187 -14.35 10.71 -4.94
N SER A 188 -13.05 10.54 -4.74
CA SER A 188 -12.30 9.39 -5.27
C SER A 188 -12.43 8.16 -4.37
N VAL A 189 -12.52 8.36 -3.07
CA VAL A 189 -12.87 7.33 -2.08
C VAL A 189 -14.00 7.82 -1.18
N SER A 190 -14.69 6.90 -0.50
CA SER A 190 -15.77 7.20 0.43
C SER A 190 -15.26 7.87 1.71
N ALA A 191 -16.15 8.62 2.38
CA ALA A 191 -15.85 9.21 3.69
C ALA A 191 -15.44 8.13 4.71
N HIS A 192 -16.11 6.98 4.72
CA HIS A 192 -15.78 5.85 5.60
C HIS A 192 -14.36 5.33 5.37
N THR A 193 -13.92 5.22 4.12
CA THR A 193 -12.54 4.84 3.77
C THR A 193 -11.54 5.88 4.29
N MET A 194 -11.82 7.18 4.14
CA MET A 194 -10.93 8.24 4.64
C MET A 194 -10.82 8.19 6.17
N VAL A 195 -11.94 8.09 6.87
CA VAL A 195 -11.98 8.00 8.33
C VAL A 195 -11.28 6.73 8.84
N ALA A 196 -11.46 5.58 8.16
CA ALA A 196 -10.76 4.34 8.50
C ALA A 196 -9.24 4.53 8.49
N ARG A 197 -8.72 5.17 7.44
CA ARG A 197 -7.27 5.46 7.30
C ARG A 197 -6.79 6.46 8.35
N ALA A 198 -7.58 7.50 8.66
CA ALA A 198 -7.24 8.50 9.68
C ALA A 198 -7.20 7.89 11.10
N LYS A 199 -8.15 7.01 11.42
CA LYS A 199 -8.14 6.25 12.68
C LYS A 199 -6.91 5.34 12.78
N ALA A 200 -6.54 4.65 11.71
CA ALA A 200 -5.34 3.81 11.68
C ALA A 200 -4.06 4.65 11.82
N ALA A 201 -3.98 5.79 11.13
CA ALA A 201 -2.85 6.71 11.22
C ALA A 201 -2.67 7.24 12.65
N LYS A 202 -3.76 7.66 13.30
CA LYS A 202 -3.73 8.08 14.71
C LYS A 202 -3.24 6.97 15.64
N LYS A 203 -3.70 5.73 15.44
CA LYS A 203 -3.27 4.58 16.25
C LYS A 203 -1.79 4.26 16.11
N TRP A 204 -1.22 4.49 14.92
CA TRP A 204 0.19 4.27 14.61
C TRP A 204 1.09 5.48 14.88
N ASP A 205 0.52 6.61 15.29
CA ASP A 205 1.25 7.89 15.37
C ASP A 205 1.98 8.22 14.05
N THR A 206 1.30 7.98 12.94
CA THR A 206 1.73 8.31 11.58
C THR A 206 0.68 9.21 10.91
N PHE A 207 0.71 9.32 9.59
CA PHE A 207 -0.16 10.22 8.86
C PHE A 207 -1.00 9.50 7.81
N THR A 208 -2.12 10.11 7.45
CA THR A 208 -2.82 9.93 6.17
C THR A 208 -2.96 11.28 5.49
N CYS A 209 -3.33 11.29 4.21
CA CYS A 209 -3.42 12.52 3.44
C CYS A 209 -4.84 12.70 2.87
N THR A 210 -5.35 13.95 2.89
CA THR A 210 -6.68 14.27 2.36
C THR A 210 -6.81 13.98 0.87
N GLY A 211 -5.71 14.00 0.13
CA GLY A 211 -5.78 14.13 -1.32
C GLY A 211 -6.25 15.53 -1.74
N GLU A 212 -6.28 15.78 -3.05
CA GLU A 212 -6.76 17.04 -3.61
C GLU A 212 -8.30 17.13 -3.54
N GLY A 213 -8.82 18.28 -3.13
CA GLY A 213 -10.27 18.51 -3.13
C GLY A 213 -10.87 18.85 -1.78
N GLY A 214 -10.10 19.50 -0.92
CA GLY A 214 -10.55 20.02 0.36
C GLY A 214 -10.33 19.06 1.53
N TYR A 215 -10.74 19.50 2.70
CA TYR A 215 -10.56 18.81 3.98
C TYR A 215 -11.91 18.38 4.55
N PRO A 216 -12.28 17.10 4.50
CA PRO A 216 -13.54 16.60 5.06
C PRO A 216 -13.65 16.86 6.56
N GLU A 217 -14.80 17.35 7.01
CA GLU A 217 -15.07 17.62 8.43
C GLU A 217 -14.91 16.35 9.30
N ALA A 218 -15.26 15.19 8.75
CA ALA A 218 -15.09 13.89 9.42
C ALA A 218 -13.63 13.58 9.79
N LEU A 219 -12.64 14.26 9.21
CA LEU A 219 -11.23 14.11 9.53
C LEU A 219 -10.75 15.06 10.64
N ILE A 220 -11.54 16.05 11.05
CA ILE A 220 -11.17 17.04 12.08
C ILE A 220 -10.74 16.38 13.41
N PRO A 221 -11.39 15.31 13.91
CA PRO A 221 -10.96 14.61 15.14
C PRO A 221 -9.57 13.94 15.04
N TYR A 222 -9.03 13.86 13.82
CA TYR A 222 -7.74 13.22 13.51
C TYR A 222 -6.72 14.20 12.92
N LYS A 223 -6.97 15.50 13.03
CA LYS A 223 -6.21 16.58 12.35
C LYS A 223 -4.70 16.48 12.54
N ASP A 224 -4.24 16.08 13.71
CA ASP A 224 -2.82 15.96 14.04
C ASP A 224 -2.11 14.79 13.30
N HIS A 225 -2.89 13.93 12.64
CA HIS A 225 -2.43 12.79 11.85
C HIS A 225 -2.88 12.86 10.38
N VAL A 226 -3.27 14.06 9.92
CA VAL A 226 -3.78 14.27 8.56
C VAL A 226 -2.96 15.34 7.85
N ILE A 227 -2.38 14.95 6.71
CA ILE A 227 -1.70 15.84 5.76
C ILE A 227 -2.76 16.49 4.89
N THR A 228 -2.73 17.82 4.76
CA THR A 228 -3.55 18.54 3.79
C THR A 228 -2.82 18.61 2.46
N GLN A 229 -3.46 18.13 1.39
CA GLN A 229 -2.91 18.21 0.04
C GLN A 229 -3.47 19.40 -0.72
N ILE A 230 -2.59 20.19 -1.30
CA ILE A 230 -2.92 21.38 -2.11
C ILE A 230 -2.87 20.97 -3.58
N ALA A 231 -4.01 21.03 -4.24
CA ALA A 231 -4.17 20.70 -5.66
C ALA A 231 -3.71 21.84 -6.57
N THR A 232 -3.30 21.51 -7.80
CA THR A 232 -2.99 22.51 -8.85
C THR A 232 -4.16 23.42 -9.19
N GLY A 233 -5.39 22.95 -9.02
CA GLY A 233 -6.62 23.72 -9.20
C GLY A 233 -7.10 24.46 -7.96
N LEU A 234 -6.38 24.37 -6.84
CA LEU A 234 -6.69 25.00 -5.54
C LEU A 234 -8.10 24.66 -5.00
N PHE A 235 -8.71 23.57 -5.41
CA PHE A 235 -10.04 23.13 -4.97
C PHE A 235 -10.11 22.96 -3.45
N GLY A 236 -11.02 23.69 -2.80
CA GLY A 236 -11.24 23.60 -1.36
C GLY A 236 -10.03 23.97 -0.50
N VAL A 237 -9.09 24.73 -1.06
CA VAL A 237 -7.93 25.25 -0.32
C VAL A 237 -8.37 26.50 0.42
N ARG A 238 -8.36 26.44 1.75
CA ARG A 238 -8.74 27.52 2.65
C ARG A 238 -7.67 27.73 3.70
N GLU A 239 -7.56 28.95 4.20
CA GLU A 239 -6.63 29.29 5.28
C GLU A 239 -6.81 28.37 6.49
N GLU A 240 -8.04 28.10 6.89
CA GLU A 240 -8.37 27.20 8.00
C GLU A 240 -7.82 25.77 7.79
N THR A 241 -7.86 25.25 6.55
CA THR A 241 -7.37 23.91 6.23
C THR A 241 -5.84 23.86 6.26
N ILE A 242 -5.18 24.96 5.88
CA ILE A 242 -3.73 25.12 5.97
C ILE A 242 -3.30 25.22 7.44
N GLN A 243 -3.95 26.06 8.23
CA GLN A 243 -3.62 26.26 9.66
C GLN A 243 -3.80 25.00 10.50
N ARG A 244 -4.72 24.12 10.10
CA ARG A 244 -5.07 22.90 10.84
C ARG A 244 -4.03 21.80 10.72
N SER A 245 -3.27 21.77 9.63
CA SER A 245 -2.49 20.59 9.26
C SER A 245 -1.04 20.66 9.74
N PRO A 246 -0.49 19.58 10.33
CA PRO A 246 0.94 19.52 10.68
C PRO A 246 1.86 19.42 9.47
N ILE A 247 1.36 18.94 8.34
CA ILE A 247 2.09 18.80 7.08
C ILE A 247 1.21 19.24 5.91
N LEU A 248 1.76 20.06 5.04
CA LEU A 248 1.10 20.53 3.81
C LEU A 248 1.82 19.91 2.62
N GLU A 249 1.09 19.20 1.75
CA GLU A 249 1.66 18.56 0.56
C GLU A 249 1.17 19.27 -0.70
N PHE A 250 2.07 19.94 -1.41
CA PHE A 250 1.81 20.49 -2.74
C PHE A 250 1.88 19.37 -3.78
N LYS A 251 0.76 19.09 -4.43
CA LYS A 251 0.68 18.08 -5.48
C LYS A 251 0.98 18.71 -6.84
N TYR A 252 2.24 18.66 -7.28
CA TYR A 252 2.61 19.12 -8.61
C TYR A 252 2.20 18.14 -9.69
N ALA A 253 2.32 16.83 -9.39
CA ALA A 253 1.96 15.78 -10.33
C ALA A 253 1.55 14.47 -9.63
N GLN A 254 1.19 13.49 -10.43
CA GLN A 254 0.84 12.14 -10.00
C GLN A 254 1.44 11.13 -10.98
N GLY A 255 2.14 10.12 -10.47
CA GLY A 255 2.85 9.14 -11.30
C GLY A 255 1.96 8.33 -12.22
N ALA A 256 0.77 7.96 -11.74
CA ALA A 256 -0.18 7.17 -12.55
C ALA A 256 -0.74 7.91 -13.77
N LYS A 257 -0.70 9.24 -13.77
CA LYS A 257 -1.22 10.11 -14.84
C LYS A 257 -0.43 11.42 -14.91
N PRO A 258 0.86 11.40 -15.23
CA PRO A 258 1.67 12.61 -15.32
C PRO A 258 1.18 13.51 -16.45
N GLY A 259 1.25 14.83 -16.24
CA GLY A 259 0.76 15.80 -17.20
C GLY A 259 -0.76 15.98 -17.25
N LEU A 260 -1.50 15.21 -16.47
CA LEU A 260 -2.93 15.36 -16.29
C LEU A 260 -3.20 15.79 -14.84
N GLY A 261 -3.98 16.84 -14.64
CA GLY A 261 -4.41 17.27 -13.32
C GLY A 261 -5.42 16.31 -12.68
N GLY A 262 -6.00 16.74 -11.56
CA GLY A 262 -7.09 16.01 -10.92
C GLY A 262 -8.34 15.98 -11.78
N HIS A 263 -8.96 14.81 -11.87
CA HIS A 263 -10.24 14.66 -12.55
C HIS A 263 -11.28 14.13 -11.57
N LEU A 264 -12.49 14.67 -11.64
CA LEU A 264 -13.68 14.12 -11.01
C LEU A 264 -14.84 14.21 -12.00
N LEU A 265 -15.43 13.08 -12.32
CA LEU A 265 -16.57 13.03 -13.21
C LEU A 265 -17.84 13.62 -12.55
N HIS A 266 -18.78 14.10 -13.35
CA HIS A 266 -19.97 14.80 -12.91
C HIS A 266 -20.83 13.99 -11.92
N ASP A 267 -20.97 12.69 -12.14
CA ASP A 267 -21.75 11.76 -11.30
C ASP A 267 -21.15 11.56 -9.90
N LYS A 268 -19.84 11.73 -9.75
CA LYS A 268 -19.15 11.68 -8.46
C LYS A 268 -19.09 13.04 -7.75
N ASN A 269 -19.36 14.12 -8.46
CA ASN A 269 -19.40 15.46 -7.89
C ASN A 269 -20.77 15.75 -7.25
N THR A 270 -21.09 14.95 -6.22
CA THR A 270 -22.30 15.10 -5.42
C THR A 270 -22.33 16.46 -4.68
N PRO A 271 -23.48 16.92 -4.15
CA PRO A 271 -23.56 18.18 -3.40
C PRO A 271 -22.53 18.30 -2.27
N ASP A 272 -22.25 17.20 -1.54
CA ASP A 272 -21.26 17.22 -0.46
C ASP A 272 -19.83 17.35 -0.98
N VAL A 273 -19.49 16.69 -2.08
CA VAL A 273 -18.18 16.81 -2.72
C VAL A 273 -18.01 18.19 -3.31
N ALA A 274 -19.04 18.72 -3.99
CA ALA A 274 -19.03 20.06 -4.59
C ALA A 274 -18.86 21.16 -3.53
N ARG A 275 -19.58 21.07 -2.41
CA ARG A 275 -19.44 21.99 -1.30
C ARG A 275 -18.02 22.06 -0.77
N MET A 276 -17.37 20.89 -0.62
CA MET A 276 -16.01 20.80 -0.11
C MET A 276 -14.97 21.35 -1.10
N ARG A 277 -15.22 21.15 -2.41
CA ARG A 277 -14.35 21.62 -3.50
C ARG A 277 -14.64 23.05 -3.95
N GLU A 278 -15.67 23.68 -3.39
CA GLU A 278 -16.17 25.01 -3.82
C GLU A 278 -16.53 25.01 -5.31
N ALA A 279 -17.24 23.99 -5.73
CA ALA A 279 -17.61 23.73 -7.12
C ALA A 279 -19.12 23.59 -7.30
N VAL A 280 -19.58 23.62 -8.55
CA VAL A 280 -20.99 23.41 -8.89
C VAL A 280 -21.29 21.91 -8.87
N PRO A 281 -22.32 21.44 -8.13
CA PRO A 281 -22.70 20.01 -8.11
C PRO A 281 -22.98 19.47 -9.50
N TYR A 282 -22.68 18.19 -9.69
CA TYR A 282 -22.95 17.44 -10.93
C TYR A 282 -22.27 18.02 -12.18
N THR A 283 -21.18 18.76 -12.01
CA THR A 283 -20.28 19.17 -13.09
C THR A 283 -18.96 18.43 -12.98
N SER A 284 -18.36 18.08 -14.12
CA SER A 284 -17.02 17.49 -14.13
C SER A 284 -15.99 18.53 -13.73
N LEU A 285 -15.03 18.13 -12.89
CA LEU A 285 -13.96 18.99 -12.39
C LEU A 285 -12.62 18.52 -12.93
N PHE A 286 -11.83 19.47 -13.43
CA PHE A 286 -10.50 19.25 -13.95
C PHE A 286 -9.55 20.26 -13.32
N SER A 287 -8.43 19.80 -12.74
CA SER A 287 -7.36 20.70 -12.35
C SER A 287 -6.41 20.92 -13.51
N PRO A 288 -5.79 22.12 -13.60
CA PRO A 288 -4.72 22.36 -14.55
C PRO A 288 -3.48 21.53 -14.23
N PHE A 289 -2.59 21.43 -15.20
CA PHE A 289 -1.23 20.99 -15.02
C PHE A 289 -0.30 21.87 -15.85
N PRO A 290 0.71 22.48 -15.24
CA PRO A 290 0.99 22.65 -13.80
C PRO A 290 0.06 23.69 -13.13
N PHE A 291 0.41 24.19 -11.94
CA PHE A 291 -0.25 25.37 -11.38
C PHE A 291 -0.19 26.52 -12.37
N HIS A 292 -1.30 27.26 -12.56
CA HIS A 292 -1.38 28.33 -13.56
C HIS A 292 -0.36 29.46 -13.38
N SER A 293 0.04 29.73 -12.16
CA SER A 293 0.97 30.81 -11.82
C SER A 293 2.41 30.34 -11.60
N VAL A 294 2.76 29.13 -12.03
CA VAL A 294 4.06 28.52 -11.76
C VAL A 294 4.76 28.15 -13.06
N TYR A 295 5.89 28.80 -13.31
CA TYR A 295 6.72 28.59 -14.47
C TYR A 295 8.19 28.30 -14.12
N SER A 296 8.56 28.43 -12.84
CA SER A 296 9.92 28.23 -12.35
C SER A 296 9.94 27.72 -10.91
N VAL A 297 11.13 27.35 -10.42
CA VAL A 297 11.36 26.99 -9.01
C VAL A 297 11.06 28.14 -8.07
N GLU A 298 11.32 29.37 -8.48
CA GLU A 298 11.04 30.59 -7.71
C GLU A 298 9.53 30.82 -7.54
N ASP A 299 8.75 30.47 -8.55
CA ASP A 299 7.29 30.54 -8.44
C ASP A 299 6.75 29.46 -7.49
N HIS A 300 7.32 28.25 -7.54
CA HIS A 300 7.02 27.22 -6.53
C HIS A 300 7.37 27.70 -5.12
N LYS A 301 8.52 28.36 -4.97
CA LYS A 301 8.92 28.91 -3.69
C LYS A 301 7.90 29.91 -3.13
N LYS A 302 7.33 30.77 -3.96
CA LYS A 302 6.26 31.72 -3.53
C LYS A 302 5.06 30.97 -2.94
N HIS A 303 4.66 29.83 -3.52
CA HIS A 303 3.57 29.01 -2.99
C HIS A 303 3.93 28.38 -1.64
N LEU A 304 5.16 27.89 -1.49
CA LEU A 304 5.61 27.33 -0.23
C LEU A 304 5.75 28.41 0.85
N ASP A 305 6.28 29.59 0.50
CA ASP A 305 6.40 30.76 1.40
C ASP A 305 5.02 31.24 1.86
N TRP A 306 4.05 31.31 0.93
CA TRP A 306 2.66 31.63 1.26
C TRP A 306 2.08 30.67 2.29
N ALA A 307 2.21 29.36 2.08
CA ALA A 307 1.74 28.35 3.01
C ALA A 307 2.44 28.44 4.38
N SER A 308 3.76 28.69 4.38
CA SER A 308 4.53 28.91 5.62
C SER A 308 4.13 30.17 6.37
N THR A 309 3.70 31.22 5.66
CA THR A 309 3.17 32.44 6.29
C THR A 309 1.88 32.17 7.04
N ILE A 310 1.00 31.33 6.49
CA ILE A 310 -0.27 30.93 7.12
C ILE A 310 -0.04 29.94 8.27
N ASN A 311 0.84 28.95 8.08
CA ASN A 311 1.16 27.94 9.08
C ASN A 311 2.67 27.70 9.19
N PRO A 312 3.38 28.52 9.96
CA PRO A 312 4.83 28.42 10.09
C PRO A 312 5.31 27.15 10.85
N LYS A 313 4.39 26.40 11.45
CA LYS A 313 4.70 25.14 12.16
C LYS A 313 4.57 23.93 11.26
N ALA A 314 3.90 24.03 10.11
CA ALA A 314 3.70 22.90 9.21
C ALA A 314 5.01 22.55 8.48
N LEU A 315 5.23 21.27 8.29
CA LEU A 315 6.21 20.80 7.31
C LEU A 315 5.65 20.95 5.91
N LEU A 316 6.51 21.26 4.96
CA LEU A 316 6.16 21.35 3.55
C LEU A 316 6.62 20.11 2.81
N SER A 317 5.70 19.44 2.16
CA SER A 317 5.91 18.31 1.26
C SER A 317 5.61 18.73 -0.18
N VAL A 318 6.40 18.22 -1.11
CA VAL A 318 6.17 18.40 -2.55
C VAL A 318 6.05 17.02 -3.18
N LYS A 319 4.88 16.73 -3.75
CA LYS A 319 4.63 15.49 -4.49
C LYS A 319 4.83 15.71 -5.99
N VAL A 320 5.75 14.94 -6.57
CA VAL A 320 6.11 14.97 -7.99
C VAL A 320 5.89 13.61 -8.64
N SER A 321 5.60 13.58 -9.95
CA SER A 321 5.75 12.37 -10.74
C SER A 321 7.24 12.07 -10.99
N THR A 322 7.53 11.04 -11.77
CA THR A 322 8.89 10.61 -12.08
C THR A 322 9.21 10.79 -13.59
N PRO A 323 9.35 12.04 -14.07
CA PRO A 323 9.86 12.31 -15.40
C PRO A 323 11.37 11.99 -15.50
N ASN A 324 11.94 12.11 -16.69
CA ASN A 324 13.36 11.80 -16.90
C ASN A 324 14.32 12.69 -16.10
N ASP A 325 13.91 13.91 -15.78
CA ASP A 325 14.66 14.92 -15.02
C ASP A 325 14.17 15.08 -13.57
N VAL A 326 13.58 14.05 -13.01
CA VAL A 326 13.00 14.05 -11.66
C VAL A 326 14.00 14.45 -10.56
N GLU A 327 15.29 14.20 -10.75
CA GLU A 327 16.35 14.62 -9.83
C GLU A 327 16.49 16.15 -9.77
N MET A 328 16.37 16.83 -10.90
CA MET A 328 16.41 18.30 -10.96
C MET A 328 15.18 18.90 -10.26
N VAL A 329 13.99 18.31 -10.51
CA VAL A 329 12.75 18.72 -9.84
C VAL A 329 12.86 18.53 -8.33
N SER A 330 13.50 17.45 -7.87
CA SER A 330 13.70 17.16 -6.45
C SER A 330 14.63 18.16 -5.77
N VAL A 331 15.74 18.53 -6.43
CA VAL A 331 16.66 19.56 -5.95
C VAL A 331 15.97 20.92 -5.92
N GLY A 332 15.27 21.28 -7.00
CA GLY A 332 14.51 22.52 -7.06
C GLY A 332 13.46 22.62 -5.93
N SER A 333 12.75 21.52 -5.64
CA SER A 333 11.79 21.45 -4.54
C SER A 333 12.46 21.68 -3.18
N TYR A 334 13.64 21.13 -2.96
CA TYR A 334 14.42 21.39 -1.74
C TYR A 334 14.78 22.88 -1.62
N TYR A 335 15.32 23.50 -2.66
CA TYR A 335 15.66 24.94 -2.63
C TYR A 335 14.44 25.86 -2.54
N ALA A 336 13.29 25.42 -3.07
CA ALA A 336 12.03 26.12 -2.87
C ALA A 336 11.53 26.10 -1.42
N GLY A 337 12.05 25.21 -0.56
CA GLY A 337 11.73 25.15 0.87
C GLY A 337 11.11 23.85 1.35
N ALA A 338 10.94 22.86 0.49
CA ALA A 338 10.35 21.56 0.89
C ALA A 338 11.21 20.84 1.94
N HIS A 339 10.56 20.28 2.95
CA HIS A 339 11.15 19.36 3.94
C HIS A 339 11.11 17.93 3.42
N ILE A 340 10.04 17.58 2.71
CA ILE A 340 9.75 16.26 2.18
C ILE A 340 9.63 16.37 0.66
N VAL A 341 10.34 15.52 -0.06
CA VAL A 341 10.15 15.28 -1.49
C VAL A 341 9.49 13.91 -1.67
N HIS A 342 8.29 13.90 -2.21
CA HIS A 342 7.50 12.70 -2.44
C HIS A 342 7.53 12.33 -3.92
N LEU A 343 8.28 11.29 -4.27
CA LEU A 343 8.32 10.72 -5.61
C LEU A 343 7.15 9.76 -5.82
N ASP A 344 6.35 9.98 -6.85
CA ASP A 344 5.20 9.13 -7.20
C ASP A 344 5.43 8.47 -8.57
N GLY A 345 5.79 7.19 -8.56
CA GLY A 345 6.16 6.43 -9.74
C GLY A 345 4.98 5.99 -10.61
N GLY A 346 5.28 5.57 -11.84
CA GLY A 346 4.31 5.24 -12.89
C GLY A 346 3.31 4.12 -12.54
N TYR A 347 3.65 3.26 -11.60
CA TYR A 347 2.77 2.14 -11.21
C TYR A 347 1.76 2.48 -10.11
N GLY A 348 1.55 3.77 -9.80
CA GLY A 348 0.51 4.21 -8.90
C GLY A 348 -0.89 3.80 -9.36
N GLY A 349 -1.80 3.54 -8.42
CA GLY A 349 -3.20 3.28 -8.73
C GLY A 349 -3.97 4.58 -9.00
N THR A 350 -4.81 4.57 -10.03
CA THR A 350 -5.84 5.60 -10.26
C THR A 350 -7.01 5.00 -11.00
N GLY A 351 -8.24 5.40 -10.65
CA GLY A 351 -9.43 5.16 -11.45
C GLY A 351 -9.63 6.22 -12.53
N ALA A 352 -9.18 7.45 -12.25
CA ALA A 352 -9.54 8.65 -13.00
C ALA A 352 -8.45 9.05 -14.00
N ALA A 353 -8.18 8.22 -15.00
CA ALA A 353 -7.31 8.57 -16.13
C ALA A 353 -7.58 7.68 -17.35
N PRO A 354 -7.33 8.18 -18.58
CA PRO A 354 -7.33 7.34 -19.76
C PRO A 354 -6.34 6.18 -19.61
N GLU A 355 -6.71 4.98 -20.09
CA GLU A 355 -5.85 3.79 -19.99
C GLU A 355 -4.47 3.99 -20.62
N ILE A 356 -4.39 4.74 -21.72
CA ILE A 356 -3.12 5.04 -22.40
C ILE A 356 -2.15 5.84 -21.52
N ALA A 357 -2.67 6.66 -20.60
CA ALA A 357 -1.83 7.44 -19.68
C ALA A 357 -1.39 6.62 -18.45
N LYS A 358 -2.22 5.63 -18.06
CA LYS A 358 -1.92 4.82 -16.88
C LYS A 358 -0.71 3.95 -17.09
N LYS A 359 0.30 4.09 -16.23
CA LYS A 359 1.49 3.22 -16.18
C LYS A 359 2.43 3.30 -17.41
N ASN A 360 2.20 4.24 -18.33
CA ASN A 360 2.93 4.28 -19.60
C ASN A 360 3.81 5.51 -19.77
N ILE A 361 3.73 6.52 -18.89
CA ILE A 361 4.41 7.80 -19.09
C ILE A 361 5.49 8.02 -18.03
N ALA A 362 5.15 7.95 -16.74
CA ALA A 362 6.11 8.18 -15.67
C ALA A 362 7.06 6.98 -15.50
N MET A 363 8.30 7.28 -15.12
CA MET A 363 9.31 6.27 -14.80
C MET A 363 8.84 5.41 -13.63
N PRO A 364 9.05 4.08 -13.67
CA PRO A 364 8.84 3.22 -12.50
C PRO A 364 9.68 3.67 -11.32
N ILE A 365 9.10 3.58 -10.12
CA ILE A 365 9.69 4.17 -8.91
C ILE A 365 11.06 3.59 -8.54
N GLU A 366 11.28 2.32 -8.83
CA GLU A 366 12.54 1.62 -8.58
C GLU A 366 13.73 2.17 -9.37
N TYR A 367 13.48 2.88 -10.48
CA TYR A 367 14.52 3.60 -11.25
C TYR A 367 14.68 5.05 -10.77
N ALA A 368 13.58 5.69 -10.38
CA ALA A 368 13.60 7.09 -9.95
C ALA A 368 14.32 7.27 -8.61
N ILE A 369 14.08 6.38 -7.63
CA ILE A 369 14.68 6.50 -6.29
C ILE A 369 16.21 6.58 -6.33
N PRO A 370 16.96 5.61 -6.93
CA PRO A 370 18.41 5.65 -6.91
C PRO A 370 18.97 6.83 -7.73
N LYS A 371 18.26 7.25 -8.78
CA LYS A 371 18.63 8.40 -9.58
C LYS A 371 18.61 9.69 -8.74
N VAL A 372 17.50 9.94 -8.05
CA VAL A 372 17.34 11.11 -7.17
C VAL A 372 18.28 11.03 -5.98
N HIS A 373 18.37 9.87 -5.33
CA HIS A 373 19.24 9.67 -4.16
C HIS A 373 20.70 10.03 -4.46
N ARG A 374 21.26 9.52 -5.57
CA ARG A 374 22.63 9.83 -5.99
C ARG A 374 22.82 11.31 -6.31
N PHE A 375 21.84 11.90 -7.00
CA PHE A 375 21.91 13.32 -7.35
C PHE A 375 21.90 14.22 -6.11
N LEU A 376 21.03 13.94 -5.13
CA LEU A 376 21.00 14.65 -3.85
C LEU A 376 22.30 14.50 -3.03
N ILE A 377 22.99 13.36 -3.14
CA ILE A 377 24.33 13.17 -2.56
C ILE A 377 25.34 14.07 -3.24
N ASN A 378 25.37 14.09 -4.57
CA ASN A 378 26.28 14.92 -5.35
C ASN A 378 26.08 16.42 -5.08
N GLU A 379 24.85 16.85 -4.85
CA GLU A 379 24.50 18.22 -4.44
C GLU A 379 24.79 18.53 -2.96
N GLY A 380 25.21 17.54 -2.16
CA GLY A 380 25.51 17.72 -0.73
C GLY A 380 24.31 18.02 0.15
N ILE A 381 23.10 17.69 -0.31
CA ILE A 381 21.84 17.98 0.42
C ILE A 381 21.05 16.72 0.83
N ARG A 382 21.56 15.52 0.51
CA ARG A 382 20.81 14.27 0.78
C ARG A 382 20.43 14.10 2.26
N ASP A 383 21.24 14.59 3.16
CA ASP A 383 21.01 14.50 4.59
C ASP A 383 20.09 15.60 5.14
N LYS A 384 19.70 16.55 4.30
CA LYS A 384 18.83 17.68 4.65
C LYS A 384 17.40 17.55 4.12
N VAL A 385 17.10 16.51 3.34
CA VAL A 385 15.78 16.29 2.75
C VAL A 385 15.29 14.89 3.08
N THR A 386 14.00 14.77 3.43
CA THR A 386 13.33 13.48 3.54
C THR A 386 12.76 13.10 2.19
N LEU A 387 13.26 11.99 1.64
CA LEU A 387 12.83 11.45 0.35
C LEU A 387 11.89 10.27 0.58
N VAL A 388 10.63 10.40 0.20
CA VAL A 388 9.64 9.33 0.29
C VAL A 388 9.16 8.90 -1.09
N ALA A 389 8.76 7.63 -1.20
CA ALA A 389 8.39 7.03 -2.47
C ALA A 389 6.98 6.43 -2.45
N SER A 390 6.26 6.56 -3.56
CA SER A 390 4.99 5.87 -3.84
C SER A 390 4.93 5.39 -5.29
N GLY A 391 3.84 4.72 -5.66
CA GLY A 391 3.65 4.27 -7.03
C GLY A 391 4.13 2.85 -7.28
N GLY A 392 3.46 1.87 -6.66
CA GLY A 392 3.71 0.45 -6.88
C GLY A 392 4.29 -0.31 -5.68
N LEU A 393 4.31 0.31 -4.51
CA LEU A 393 4.68 -0.31 -3.24
C LEU A 393 3.49 -1.08 -2.66
N ARG A 394 3.62 -2.38 -2.45
CA ARG A 394 2.50 -3.29 -2.13
C ARG A 394 2.71 -4.07 -0.84
N THR A 395 3.97 -4.28 -0.46
CA THR A 395 4.37 -5.14 0.65
C THR A 395 5.42 -4.46 1.53
N ALA A 396 5.63 -4.98 2.73
CA ALA A 396 6.74 -4.56 3.58
C ALA A 396 8.10 -4.66 2.88
N MET A 397 8.28 -5.71 2.06
CA MET A 397 9.52 -5.90 1.31
C MET A 397 9.71 -4.88 0.20
N ASP A 398 8.62 -4.47 -0.50
CA ASP A 398 8.71 -3.38 -1.47
C ASP A 398 9.17 -2.07 -0.80
N VAL A 399 8.66 -1.78 0.41
CA VAL A 399 9.10 -0.62 1.21
C VAL A 399 10.58 -0.72 1.58
N ALA A 400 11.02 -1.87 2.10
CA ALA A 400 12.42 -2.09 2.45
C ALA A 400 13.35 -1.97 1.24
N LYS A 401 12.95 -2.48 0.06
CA LYS A 401 13.69 -2.33 -1.20
C LYS A 401 13.75 -0.87 -1.64
N ALA A 402 12.65 -0.10 -1.50
CA ALA A 402 12.67 1.33 -1.79
C ALA A 402 13.66 2.09 -0.89
N ILE A 403 13.73 1.75 0.40
CA ILE A 403 14.72 2.32 1.32
C ILE A 403 16.13 1.90 0.91
N ALA A 404 16.36 0.65 0.58
CA ALA A 404 17.66 0.17 0.10
C ALA A 404 18.10 0.84 -1.21
N LEU A 405 17.17 1.25 -2.07
CA LEU A 405 17.44 2.04 -3.26
C LEU A 405 17.73 3.52 -2.96
N GLY A 406 17.43 4.01 -1.74
CA GLY A 406 17.77 5.36 -1.32
C GLY A 406 16.62 6.23 -0.82
N ALA A 407 15.40 5.75 -0.70
CA ALA A 407 14.32 6.47 -0.01
C ALA A 407 14.54 6.47 1.51
N ASP A 408 13.90 7.39 2.23
CA ASP A 408 13.81 7.36 3.69
C ASP A 408 12.58 6.58 4.16
N GLY A 409 11.52 6.55 3.36
CA GLY A 409 10.27 5.85 3.65
C GLY A 409 9.35 5.78 2.45
N ALA A 410 8.11 5.38 2.68
CA ALA A 410 7.14 5.17 1.62
C ALA A 410 5.77 5.76 1.93
N VAL A 411 5.03 6.08 0.86
CA VAL A 411 3.66 6.57 0.94
C VAL A 411 2.73 5.51 0.34
N ILE A 412 1.80 5.05 1.16
CA ILE A 412 0.96 3.88 0.86
C ILE A 412 -0.43 4.32 0.38
N GLY A 413 -0.81 3.82 -0.79
CA GLY A 413 -2.15 4.05 -1.36
C GLY A 413 -2.93 2.74 -1.48
N THR A 414 -2.69 2.02 -2.58
CA THR A 414 -3.47 0.82 -2.94
C THR A 414 -3.43 -0.27 -1.87
N ALA A 415 -2.31 -0.45 -1.15
CA ALA A 415 -2.22 -1.48 -0.12
C ALA A 415 -3.20 -1.23 1.04
N ASP A 416 -3.41 0.03 1.45
CA ASP A 416 -4.45 0.40 2.43
C ASP A 416 -5.83 -0.03 1.93
N LEU A 417 -6.14 0.26 0.65
CA LEU A 417 -7.43 -0.12 0.07
C LEU A 417 -7.60 -1.62 -0.02
N VAL A 418 -6.54 -2.36 -0.37
CA VAL A 418 -6.57 -3.83 -0.38
C VAL A 418 -6.79 -4.37 1.03
N ALA A 419 -6.12 -3.81 2.03
CA ALA A 419 -6.38 -4.17 3.43
C ALA A 419 -7.85 -3.98 3.82
N ILE A 420 -8.50 -2.91 3.35
CA ILE A 420 -9.94 -2.62 3.58
C ILE A 420 -10.86 -3.50 2.70
N GLY A 421 -10.32 -4.35 1.83
CA GLY A 421 -11.10 -5.29 1.02
C GLY A 421 -11.21 -4.95 -0.46
N CYS A 422 -10.37 -4.08 -1.03
CA CYS A 422 -10.28 -3.87 -2.46
C CYS A 422 -9.80 -5.16 -3.16
N VAL A 423 -10.54 -5.58 -4.16
CA VAL A 423 -10.28 -6.79 -4.97
C VAL A 423 -9.60 -6.49 -6.30
N ARG A 424 -9.26 -5.24 -6.58
CA ARG A 424 -8.61 -4.80 -7.81
C ARG A 424 -9.42 -5.08 -9.09
N CYS A 425 -10.74 -5.04 -9.01
CA CYS A 425 -11.65 -5.32 -10.14
C CYS A 425 -11.68 -4.24 -11.22
N GLY A 426 -11.11 -3.06 -11.00
CA GLY A 426 -11.09 -1.95 -11.96
C GLY A 426 -12.38 -1.11 -12.02
N ASN A 427 -13.44 -1.46 -11.31
CA ASN A 427 -14.76 -0.79 -11.39
C ASN A 427 -14.89 0.49 -10.54
N CYS A 428 -13.80 1.21 -10.31
CA CYS A 428 -13.83 2.43 -9.45
C CYS A 428 -14.60 3.58 -10.08
N GLU A 429 -14.63 3.66 -11.43
CA GLU A 429 -15.25 4.75 -12.20
C GLU A 429 -16.54 4.34 -12.91
N SER A 430 -16.99 3.08 -12.77
CA SER A 430 -18.18 2.58 -13.47
C SER A 430 -19.46 2.78 -12.67
N GLY A 431 -20.52 3.29 -13.28
CA GLY A 431 -21.87 3.42 -12.70
C GLY A 431 -21.86 4.07 -11.31
N ARG A 432 -22.43 3.42 -10.32
CA ARG A 432 -22.48 3.87 -8.93
C ARG A 432 -21.09 3.87 -8.22
N GLY A 433 -20.03 3.47 -8.90
CA GLY A 433 -18.67 3.36 -8.37
C GLY A 433 -18.36 1.99 -7.77
N CYS A 434 -17.48 1.96 -6.78
CA CYS A 434 -16.94 0.72 -6.22
C CYS A 434 -18.00 -0.11 -5.48
N PRO A 435 -18.31 -1.36 -5.90
CA PRO A 435 -19.30 -2.20 -5.24
C PRO A 435 -18.88 -2.65 -3.83
N ARG A 436 -17.63 -2.38 -3.44
CA ARG A 436 -17.09 -2.68 -2.10
C ARG A 436 -17.21 -1.48 -1.14
N GLY A 437 -17.82 -0.36 -1.57
CA GLY A 437 -17.97 0.84 -0.74
C GLY A 437 -16.70 1.67 -0.53
N ILE A 438 -15.60 1.33 -1.21
CA ILE A 438 -14.30 1.97 -1.00
C ILE A 438 -14.16 3.24 -1.85
N ALA A 439 -14.30 3.13 -3.17
CA ALA A 439 -14.15 4.21 -4.13
C ALA A 439 -15.50 4.60 -4.72
N THR A 440 -16.37 5.18 -3.89
CA THR A 440 -17.72 5.59 -4.26
C THR A 440 -18.18 6.79 -3.44
N THR A 441 -19.07 7.59 -4.01
CA THR A 441 -19.82 8.64 -3.31
C THR A 441 -21.30 8.27 -3.14
N ASP A 442 -21.71 7.10 -3.61
CA ASP A 442 -23.07 6.60 -3.48
C ASP A 442 -23.42 6.38 -1.99
N PRO A 443 -24.53 6.96 -1.49
CA PRO A 443 -24.89 6.91 -0.07
C PRO A 443 -25.12 5.50 0.48
N GLU A 444 -25.62 4.58 -0.35
CA GLU A 444 -25.83 3.19 0.06
C GLU A 444 -24.54 2.39 0.03
N LEU A 445 -23.78 2.49 -1.09
CA LEU A 445 -22.55 1.71 -1.26
C LEU A 445 -21.47 2.11 -0.25
N GLN A 446 -21.34 3.39 0.11
CA GLN A 446 -20.34 3.80 1.10
C GLN A 446 -20.54 3.18 2.48
N THR A 447 -21.78 2.76 2.84
CA THR A 447 -22.07 2.12 4.12
C THR A 447 -21.56 0.68 4.20
N ILE A 448 -21.20 0.06 3.07
CA ILE A 448 -20.64 -1.29 3.01
C ILE A 448 -19.27 -1.34 3.73
N THR A 449 -18.50 -0.24 3.68
CA THR A 449 -17.22 -0.15 4.39
C THR A 449 -17.41 0.55 5.74
N ASP A 450 -17.33 -0.22 6.82
CA ASP A 450 -17.31 0.33 8.17
C ASP A 450 -15.93 0.91 8.50
N SER A 451 -15.89 2.12 9.09
CA SER A 451 -14.64 2.83 9.34
C SER A 451 -13.81 2.23 10.47
N ASP A 452 -14.44 1.62 11.48
CA ASP A 452 -13.72 0.97 12.60
C ASP A 452 -13.13 -0.35 12.14
N TRP A 453 -13.89 -1.16 11.42
CA TRP A 453 -13.40 -2.37 10.79
C TRP A 453 -12.26 -2.08 9.80
N GLY A 454 -12.41 -1.10 8.94
CA GLY A 454 -11.36 -0.70 7.99
C GLY A 454 -10.10 -0.21 8.70
N SER A 455 -10.25 0.57 9.77
CA SER A 455 -9.14 1.05 10.59
C SER A 455 -8.34 -0.09 11.22
N MET A 456 -9.03 -1.07 11.81
CA MET A 456 -8.37 -2.24 12.40
C MET A 456 -7.55 -3.01 11.35
N ARG A 457 -8.08 -3.15 10.14
CA ARG A 457 -7.40 -3.86 9.07
C ARG A 457 -6.13 -3.15 8.58
N VAL A 458 -6.17 -1.85 8.39
CA VAL A 458 -4.96 -1.07 8.03
C VAL A 458 -3.94 -1.11 9.16
N TYR A 459 -4.39 -0.94 10.40
CA TYR A 459 -3.55 -1.03 11.59
C TYR A 459 -2.84 -2.40 11.69
N ASN A 460 -3.59 -3.47 11.55
CA ASN A 460 -3.07 -4.84 11.61
C ASN A 460 -2.08 -5.15 10.48
N MET A 461 -2.35 -4.67 9.26
CA MET A 461 -1.43 -4.82 8.14
C MET A 461 -0.09 -4.16 8.45
N TYR A 462 -0.08 -2.93 8.96
CA TYR A 462 1.16 -2.24 9.31
C TYR A 462 1.88 -2.91 10.49
N LYS A 463 1.14 -3.49 11.45
CA LYS A 463 1.72 -4.30 12.53
C LYS A 463 2.46 -5.52 11.97
N ALA A 464 1.84 -6.24 11.05
CA ALA A 464 2.46 -7.37 10.36
C ALA A 464 3.69 -6.94 9.56
N TRP A 465 3.62 -5.80 8.85
CA TRP A 465 4.73 -5.24 8.09
C TRP A 465 5.91 -4.87 9.01
N ARG A 466 5.64 -4.25 10.16
CA ARG A 466 6.72 -3.93 11.11
C ARG A 466 7.43 -5.18 11.60
N SER A 467 6.71 -6.25 11.89
CA SER A 467 7.32 -7.53 12.26
C SER A 467 8.18 -8.11 11.13
N GLN A 468 7.76 -7.95 9.87
CA GLN A 468 8.56 -8.37 8.70
C GLN A 468 9.84 -7.52 8.54
N TRP A 469 9.78 -6.20 8.81
CA TRP A 469 10.99 -5.36 8.80
C TRP A 469 11.95 -5.75 9.91
N PHE A 470 11.47 -6.06 11.11
CA PHE A 470 12.33 -6.54 12.19
C PHE A 470 13.02 -7.89 11.82
N ASP A 471 12.29 -8.82 11.21
CA ASP A 471 12.89 -10.07 10.75
C ASP A 471 13.96 -9.82 9.67
N LEU A 472 13.68 -8.95 8.71
CA LEU A 472 14.65 -8.56 7.68
C LEU A 472 15.90 -7.93 8.27
N LEU A 473 15.75 -6.92 9.15
CA LEU A 473 16.86 -6.23 9.81
C LEU A 473 17.70 -7.21 10.63
N GLY A 474 17.05 -8.08 11.40
CA GLY A 474 17.73 -9.11 12.18
C GLY A 474 18.54 -10.08 11.31
N ARG A 475 18.01 -10.50 10.16
CA ARG A 475 18.74 -11.31 9.19
C ARG A 475 19.95 -10.60 8.59
N LEU A 476 19.85 -9.28 8.41
CA LEU A 476 20.92 -8.44 7.87
C LEU A 476 21.93 -7.97 8.94
N GLY A 477 21.68 -8.26 10.21
CA GLY A 477 22.51 -7.78 11.33
C GLY A 477 22.38 -6.28 11.60
N MET A 478 21.24 -5.68 11.24
CA MET A 478 20.92 -4.27 11.43
C MET A 478 19.93 -4.07 12.57
N THR A 479 19.94 -2.90 13.18
CA THR A 479 19.04 -2.52 14.29
C THR A 479 18.11 -1.36 13.94
N ASP A 480 18.43 -0.57 12.94
CA ASP A 480 17.61 0.57 12.51
C ASP A 480 17.31 0.47 11.01
N ILE A 481 16.06 0.71 10.64
CA ILE A 481 15.62 0.68 9.23
C ILE A 481 16.39 1.71 8.38
N LYS A 482 16.88 2.78 8.98
CA LYS A 482 17.69 3.81 8.31
C LYS A 482 19.03 3.29 7.83
N GLU A 483 19.54 2.20 8.41
CA GLU A 483 20.77 1.54 7.95
C GLU A 483 20.63 0.91 6.56
N LEU A 484 19.40 0.62 6.12
CA LEU A 484 19.12 0.16 4.76
C LEU A 484 19.28 1.25 3.70
N ARG A 485 19.23 2.54 4.07
CA ARG A 485 19.16 3.63 3.10
C ARG A 485 20.37 3.66 2.15
N GLY A 486 20.08 3.49 0.86
CA GLY A 486 21.10 3.49 -0.19
C GLY A 486 21.96 2.22 -0.26
N ARG A 487 21.63 1.18 0.51
CA ARG A 487 22.36 -0.10 0.53
C ARG A 487 21.96 -0.98 -0.66
N THR A 488 22.20 -0.47 -1.88
CA THR A 488 21.96 -1.20 -3.13
C THR A 488 22.80 -2.47 -3.26
N ASP A 489 23.93 -2.54 -2.55
CA ASP A 489 24.79 -3.72 -2.42
C ASP A 489 24.07 -4.93 -1.84
N LEU A 490 23.04 -4.71 -1.02
CA LEU A 490 22.19 -5.76 -0.45
C LEU A 490 21.14 -6.30 -1.41
N LEU A 491 20.97 -5.68 -2.57
CA LEU A 491 19.96 -6.08 -3.56
C LEU A 491 20.60 -6.83 -4.73
N ARG A 492 19.80 -7.75 -5.30
CA ARG A 492 20.10 -8.40 -6.58
C ARG A 492 18.86 -8.35 -7.46
N HIS A 493 19.08 -8.33 -8.78
CA HIS A 493 18.02 -8.44 -9.76
C HIS A 493 17.94 -9.89 -10.27
N ALA A 494 16.72 -10.44 -10.39
CA ALA A 494 16.51 -11.84 -10.79
C ALA A 494 17.13 -12.17 -12.16
N ASP A 495 16.97 -11.26 -13.14
CA ASP A 495 17.48 -11.46 -14.49
C ASP A 495 19.01 -11.17 -14.63
N HIS A 496 19.60 -10.55 -13.59
CA HIS A 496 21.02 -10.17 -13.58
C HIS A 496 21.66 -10.48 -12.22
N PRO A 497 21.70 -11.77 -11.82
CA PRO A 497 22.11 -12.14 -10.46
C PRO A 497 23.57 -11.76 -10.13
N ALA A 498 24.44 -11.58 -11.15
CA ALA A 498 25.84 -11.20 -10.98
C ALA A 498 26.10 -9.69 -10.95
N LYS A 499 25.10 -8.86 -11.29
CA LYS A 499 25.24 -7.38 -11.28
C LYS A 499 24.65 -6.81 -10.01
N GLU A 500 25.38 -5.89 -9.38
CA GLU A 500 24.85 -5.09 -8.27
C GLU A 500 23.76 -4.14 -8.78
N VAL A 501 22.70 -4.01 -8.03
CA VAL A 501 21.60 -3.09 -8.34
C VAL A 501 22.03 -1.66 -8.03
N GLY A 502 21.81 -0.75 -8.97
CA GLY A 502 22.05 0.68 -8.72
C GLY A 502 23.40 1.24 -9.18
N ARG A 503 24.21 0.48 -9.96
CA ARG A 503 25.37 1.01 -10.67
C ARG A 503 25.03 1.48 -12.08
#